data_e524a91fa5d19958d4ac431ca55de0d9
#
_entry.id   e524a91fa5d19958d4ac431ca55de0d9
#
_cell.length_a   1.000
_cell.length_b   1.000
_cell.length_c   1.000
_cell.angle_alpha   90.00
_cell.angle_beta   90.00
_cell.angle_gamma   90.00
#
_symmetry.space_group_name_H-M   'P 1'
#
loop_
_entity.id
_entity.type
_entity.pdbx_description
1 polymer ?
#
loop_
_entity_poly.entity_id
_entity_poly.type
_entity_poly.pdbx_seq_one_letter_code
_entity_poly.pdbx_strand_id
1 'polypeptide(L)'
;MDVQLLVYDLSRGLARQMSMGILGFQLDAIYHTSIQLDGREYVYDGGIIAIVPGSSHLGQPMERITLGTTHLPMDVIEEFLDSIRPIFTLEAYDLFRHNCNNFTDSFSNFLVGKGIPGHIVNMPQAVMDSPMGRMLLPQLTQGVNAGRSNGSILGLQDTGRAPVASQDLKRTVRMVSTQGQLSQLLDAAKRSCAIVFFTSTTCPPCKTLYPLYNELAEELGDKATFIKIDISQPQASLVAQQFSVRATPTFISFLKGEEENRWSGADPAALRGNVQLLVQMAHPTHPHSKLRLPSFSNTNTKPVLYAKVPPMAKLAVKMGDDLAKKPEVQSLTRFIETRHAAGPQDAIVPDMSHLSKLVQESVASLRPETLFTIVDLFRCALVDPRVSGYFAEEEGHKTVRNVLDFVNGQSACPYALRLVSLQLGCNLFSTPLFPDEILRNANLRTPIIQLISSSFLDDSHNNVRVAASSLLFNLALANRRCRESDVKTTLPEEDEVELAASVVEAIAQEDKSIEALQGMLSALGHLVYGSALDGELADLLRALDAQGTISAKRKAFPGEKLIGEVADELIGKGLRRP
;
A
#
# COMPACT_ATOMS: atom_id res chain seq x y z
N MET A 1 19.51 -2.55 26.19
CA MET A 1 18.65 -1.46 26.69
C MET A 1 17.54 -2.09 27.53
N ASP A 2 17.26 -1.53 28.72
CA ASP A 2 16.19 -2.04 29.56
C ASP A 2 14.82 -1.64 29.02
N VAL A 3 13.90 -2.61 28.99
CA VAL A 3 12.54 -2.44 28.50
C VAL A 3 11.58 -2.44 29.69
N GLN A 4 10.87 -1.34 29.91
CA GLN A 4 9.93 -1.18 31.00
C GLN A 4 8.52 -0.90 30.47
N LEU A 5 7.53 -1.58 31.02
CA LEU A 5 6.12 -1.28 30.83
C LEU A 5 5.70 -0.22 31.86
N LEU A 6 5.17 0.87 31.39
CA LEU A 6 4.54 1.89 32.23
C LEU A 6 3.02 1.66 32.21
N VAL A 7 2.43 1.54 33.38
CA VAL A 7 0.99 1.27 33.55
C VAL A 7 0.32 2.47 34.18
N TYR A 8 -0.76 2.95 33.56
CA TYR A 8 -1.56 4.08 34.02
C TYR A 8 -3.01 3.66 34.28
N ASP A 9 -3.67 4.31 35.21
CA ASP A 9 -5.11 4.12 35.46
C ASP A 9 -5.92 5.31 34.89
N LEU A 10 -6.59 5.11 33.77
CA LEU A 10 -7.46 6.11 33.14
C LEU A 10 -8.68 6.47 34.00
N SER A 11 -9.09 5.57 34.90
CA SER A 11 -10.24 5.78 35.79
C SER A 11 -9.92 6.63 37.02
N ARG A 12 -8.64 6.90 37.29
CA ARG A 12 -8.17 7.60 38.50
C ARG A 12 -8.73 6.98 39.78
N GLY A 13 -8.77 5.65 39.87
CA GLY A 13 -9.26 4.88 41.01
C GLY A 13 -10.77 4.59 41.04
N LEU A 14 -11.55 5.19 40.11
CA LEU A 14 -13.01 4.96 40.07
C LEU A 14 -13.37 3.50 39.71
N ALA A 15 -12.60 2.87 38.82
CA ALA A 15 -12.82 1.48 38.48
C ALA A 15 -12.75 0.58 39.72
N ARG A 16 -11.71 0.77 40.53
CA ARG A 16 -11.53 -0.01 41.77
C ARG A 16 -12.68 0.16 42.77
N GLN A 17 -13.28 1.35 42.84
CA GLN A 17 -14.36 1.64 43.78
C GLN A 17 -15.73 1.16 43.29
N MET A 18 -15.99 1.19 41.98
CA MET A 18 -17.34 1.03 41.45
C MET A 18 -17.55 -0.23 40.61
N SER A 19 -16.48 -0.89 40.15
CA SER A 19 -16.58 -1.98 39.16
C SER A 19 -17.38 -3.19 39.71
N MET A 20 -17.20 -3.56 40.97
CA MET A 20 -17.95 -4.66 41.57
C MET A 20 -19.46 -4.41 41.51
N GLY A 21 -19.92 -3.19 41.81
CA GLY A 21 -21.34 -2.83 41.75
C GLY A 21 -21.90 -2.70 40.34
N ILE A 22 -21.06 -2.31 39.37
CA ILE A 22 -21.49 -2.04 37.99
C ILE A 22 -21.28 -3.27 37.09
N LEU A 23 -20.14 -3.95 37.18
CA LEU A 23 -19.77 -5.04 36.27
C LEU A 23 -20.00 -6.44 36.85
N GLY A 24 -20.19 -6.53 38.19
CA GLY A 24 -20.30 -7.80 38.92
C GLY A 24 -18.95 -8.47 39.19
N PHE A 25 -17.85 -7.85 38.87
CA PHE A 25 -16.48 -8.29 39.20
C PHE A 25 -15.56 -7.09 39.46
N GLN A 26 -14.49 -7.33 40.21
CA GLN A 26 -13.53 -6.28 40.58
C GLN A 26 -12.58 -5.98 39.46
N LEU A 27 -12.49 -4.69 39.06
CA LEU A 27 -11.42 -4.13 38.25
C LEU A 27 -10.53 -3.20 39.07
N ASP A 28 -9.23 -3.43 39.08
CA ASP A 28 -8.31 -2.57 39.83
C ASP A 28 -8.07 -1.24 39.15
N ALA A 29 -8.12 -1.18 37.80
CA ALA A 29 -7.94 0.03 37.01
C ALA A 29 -8.52 -0.13 35.60
N ILE A 30 -8.73 0.97 34.89
CA ILE A 30 -8.84 0.96 33.43
C ILE A 30 -7.43 1.22 32.89
N TYR A 31 -6.75 0.15 32.47
CA TYR A 31 -5.35 0.18 32.13
C TYR A 31 -5.08 0.85 30.79
N HIS A 32 -4.16 1.82 30.82
CA HIS A 32 -3.44 2.32 29.67
C HIS A 32 -1.96 1.97 29.86
N THR A 33 -1.30 1.54 28.78
CA THR A 33 0.11 1.13 28.84
C THR A 33 0.95 1.77 27.75
N SER A 34 2.24 1.93 28.06
CA SER A 34 3.29 2.40 27.17
C SER A 34 4.60 1.64 27.44
N ILE A 35 5.54 1.68 26.50
CA ILE A 35 6.87 1.08 26.67
C ILE A 35 7.90 2.18 26.84
N GLN A 36 8.64 2.14 27.95
CA GLN A 36 9.84 2.96 28.15
C GLN A 36 11.07 2.19 27.67
N LEU A 37 11.82 2.81 26.75
CA LEU A 37 13.04 2.30 26.16
C LEU A 37 13.97 3.46 25.83
N ASP A 38 15.27 3.36 26.18
CA ASP A 38 16.32 4.36 25.89
C ASP A 38 15.92 5.81 26.24
N GLY A 39 15.31 6.00 27.43
CA GLY A 39 14.88 7.31 27.89
C GLY A 39 13.66 7.91 27.20
N ARG A 40 12.98 7.15 26.34
CA ARG A 40 11.73 7.52 25.66
C ARG A 40 10.59 6.63 26.08
N GLU A 41 9.38 7.18 26.05
CA GLU A 41 8.12 6.45 26.28
C GLU A 41 7.34 6.37 24.97
N TYR A 42 7.14 5.15 24.46
CA TYR A 42 6.41 4.87 23.22
C TYR A 42 4.96 4.56 23.53
N VAL A 43 4.06 5.30 22.92
CA VAL A 43 2.61 5.30 23.21
C VAL A 43 1.81 5.18 21.93
N TYR A 44 0.69 4.47 21.96
CA TYR A 44 -0.32 4.50 20.90
C TYR A 44 -1.45 5.45 21.29
N ASP A 45 -1.46 6.66 20.70
CA ASP A 45 -2.44 7.72 20.96
C ASP A 45 -2.90 8.38 19.64
N GLY A 46 -3.65 7.64 18.83
CA GLY A 46 -4.02 8.06 17.46
C GLY A 46 -2.90 7.87 16.43
N GLY A 47 -1.81 7.30 16.84
CA GLY A 47 -0.60 6.95 16.12
C GLY A 47 0.45 6.51 17.13
N ILE A 48 1.55 5.92 16.66
CA ILE A 48 2.69 5.60 17.54
C ILE A 48 3.54 6.84 17.72
N ILE A 49 3.59 7.36 18.94
CA ILE A 49 4.36 8.55 19.32
C ILE A 49 5.40 8.23 20.39
N ALA A 50 6.47 9.03 20.45
CA ALA A 50 7.49 8.97 21.48
C ALA A 50 7.47 10.26 22.32
N ILE A 51 7.37 10.11 23.64
CA ILE A 51 7.34 11.22 24.58
C ILE A 51 8.42 11.07 25.66
N VAL A 52 8.64 12.12 26.44
CA VAL A 52 9.48 12.03 27.65
C VAL A 52 8.72 11.22 28.71
N PRO A 53 9.33 10.22 29.35
CA PRO A 53 8.65 9.37 30.32
C PRO A 53 8.00 10.15 31.46
N GLY A 54 6.69 9.91 31.65
CA GLY A 54 5.92 10.59 32.69
C GLY A 54 5.55 12.06 32.40
N SER A 55 5.81 12.55 31.19
CA SER A 55 5.42 13.92 30.77
C SER A 55 3.97 14.01 30.28
N SER A 56 3.26 12.89 30.16
CA SER A 56 1.87 12.87 29.75
C SER A 56 0.96 13.51 30.80
N HIS A 57 -0.20 14.03 30.38
CA HIS A 57 -1.23 14.52 31.30
C HIS A 57 -1.85 13.42 32.19
N LEU A 58 -1.53 12.15 31.94
CA LEU A 58 -1.87 11.02 32.80
C LEU A 58 -1.05 11.04 34.11
N GLY A 59 -0.01 11.87 34.19
CA GLY A 59 0.87 12.00 35.36
C GLY A 59 1.85 10.86 35.48
N GLN A 60 2.18 10.48 36.73
CA GLN A 60 3.11 9.38 36.98
C GLN A 60 2.40 8.03 36.78
N PRO A 61 3.07 7.03 36.20
CA PRO A 61 2.50 5.68 36.09
C PRO A 61 2.23 5.10 37.47
N MET A 62 1.10 4.41 37.60
CA MET A 62 0.74 3.69 38.84
C MET A 62 1.68 2.52 39.13
N GLU A 63 2.25 1.95 38.08
CA GLU A 63 3.18 0.81 38.17
C GLU A 63 4.19 0.85 37.04
N ARG A 64 5.44 0.38 37.33
CA ARG A 64 6.52 0.19 36.36
C ARG A 64 6.96 -1.27 36.42
N ILE A 65 6.77 -2.00 35.32
CA ILE A 65 7.08 -3.42 35.24
C ILE A 65 8.30 -3.60 34.32
N THR A 66 9.39 -4.16 34.83
CA THR A 66 10.54 -4.50 33.99
C THR A 66 10.21 -5.75 33.18
N LEU A 67 10.13 -5.58 31.85
CA LEU A 67 9.85 -6.67 30.92
C LEU A 67 11.09 -7.48 30.57
N GLY A 68 12.25 -6.85 30.52
CA GLY A 68 13.54 -7.48 30.20
C GLY A 68 14.54 -6.50 29.63
N THR A 69 15.54 -7.04 28.94
CA THR A 69 16.58 -6.26 28.25
C THR A 69 16.61 -6.67 26.79
N THR A 70 16.58 -5.68 25.89
CA THR A 70 16.80 -5.91 24.46
C THR A 70 18.23 -5.60 24.05
N HIS A 71 18.76 -6.38 23.11
CA HIS A 71 20.05 -6.18 22.45
C HIS A 71 19.91 -5.65 21.03
N LEU A 72 18.67 -5.39 20.58
CA LEU A 72 18.41 -4.85 19.25
C LEU A 72 18.97 -3.43 19.12
N PRO A 73 19.62 -3.07 18.01
CA PRO A 73 20.01 -1.70 17.71
C PRO A 73 18.78 -0.80 17.52
N MET A 74 18.93 0.51 17.77
CA MET A 74 17.80 1.46 17.68
C MET A 74 17.25 1.62 16.27
N ASP A 75 18.08 1.50 15.24
CA ASP A 75 17.67 1.51 13.84
C ASP A 75 16.70 0.37 13.50
N VAL A 76 16.98 -0.85 13.98
CA VAL A 76 16.09 -2.01 13.83
C VAL A 76 14.77 -1.82 14.60
N ILE A 77 14.83 -1.18 15.76
CA ILE A 77 13.63 -0.88 16.56
C ILE A 77 12.77 0.17 15.87
N GLU A 78 13.36 1.22 15.34
CA GLU A 78 12.63 2.26 14.57
C GLU A 78 12.04 1.68 13.27
N GLU A 79 12.77 0.82 12.57
CA GLU A 79 12.27 0.11 11.39
C GLU A 79 11.04 -0.76 11.72
N PHE A 80 11.09 -1.49 12.84
CA PHE A 80 9.92 -2.23 13.31
C PHE A 80 8.74 -1.30 13.62
N LEU A 81 8.97 -0.21 14.36
CA LEU A 81 7.91 0.76 14.67
C LEU A 81 7.31 1.36 13.40
N ASP A 82 8.14 1.71 12.40
CA ASP A 82 7.68 2.21 11.10
C ASP A 82 6.86 1.17 10.34
N SER A 83 7.21 -0.11 10.45
CA SER A 83 6.46 -1.21 9.81
C SER A 83 5.05 -1.41 10.39
N ILE A 84 4.87 -1.14 11.69
CA ILE A 84 3.57 -1.29 12.36
C ILE A 84 2.74 0.01 12.43
N ARG A 85 3.32 1.19 12.13
CA ARG A 85 2.57 2.47 12.07
C ARG A 85 1.30 2.41 11.22
N PRO A 86 1.29 1.78 10.02
CA PRO A 86 0.07 1.66 9.22
C PRO A 86 -1.04 0.83 9.89
N ILE A 87 -0.70 0.00 10.88
CA ILE A 87 -1.64 -0.84 11.63
C ILE A 87 -2.21 -0.06 12.84
N PHE A 88 -1.36 0.74 13.50
CA PHE A 88 -1.73 1.51 14.69
C PHE A 88 -2.00 2.98 14.34
N THR A 89 -3.11 3.22 13.62
CA THR A 89 -3.57 4.56 13.20
C THR A 89 -4.74 5.06 14.05
N LEU A 90 -5.10 6.34 13.92
CA LEU A 90 -6.28 6.90 14.61
C LEU A 90 -7.58 6.19 14.22
N GLU A 91 -7.72 5.85 12.93
CA GLU A 91 -8.89 5.17 12.39
C GLU A 91 -8.98 3.71 12.85
N ALA A 92 -7.83 3.05 13.01
CA ALA A 92 -7.75 1.66 13.45
C ALA A 92 -7.96 1.49 14.95
N TYR A 93 -7.90 2.56 15.74
CA TYR A 93 -8.05 2.46 17.20
C TYR A 93 -9.46 1.99 17.59
N ASP A 94 -9.52 0.90 18.32
CA ASP A 94 -10.73 0.36 18.94
C ASP A 94 -10.45 0.11 20.42
N LEU A 95 -11.23 0.75 21.30
CA LEU A 95 -11.02 0.71 22.75
C LEU A 95 -10.95 -0.72 23.32
N PHE A 96 -11.60 -1.68 22.68
CA PHE A 96 -11.73 -3.06 23.16
C PHE A 96 -10.88 -4.06 22.39
N ARG A 97 -10.63 -3.83 21.09
CA ARG A 97 -10.02 -4.81 20.20
C ARG A 97 -8.66 -4.41 19.65
N HIS A 98 -8.39 -3.08 19.54
CA HIS A 98 -7.16 -2.58 18.95
C HIS A 98 -6.74 -1.26 19.63
N ASN A 99 -6.16 -1.37 20.82
CA ASN A 99 -5.88 -0.25 21.72
C ASN A 99 -4.40 -0.18 22.13
N CYS A 100 -4.08 0.72 23.06
CA CYS A 100 -2.74 0.91 23.59
C CYS A 100 -2.12 -0.37 24.16
N ASN A 101 -2.92 -1.24 24.82
CA ASN A 101 -2.40 -2.49 25.39
C ASN A 101 -2.03 -3.51 24.30
N ASN A 102 -2.73 -3.52 23.16
CA ASN A 102 -2.36 -4.37 22.00
C ASN A 102 -1.06 -3.89 21.35
N PHE A 103 -0.87 -2.56 21.25
CA PHE A 103 0.38 -1.99 20.77
C PHE A 103 1.56 -2.38 21.67
N THR A 104 1.44 -2.15 22.99
CA THR A 104 2.52 -2.45 23.93
C THR A 104 2.81 -3.93 24.03
N ASP A 105 1.81 -4.79 23.86
CA ASP A 105 2.00 -6.25 23.79
C ASP A 105 2.81 -6.66 22.55
N SER A 106 2.44 -6.14 21.38
CA SER A 106 3.17 -6.40 20.13
C SER A 106 4.60 -5.89 20.19
N PHE A 107 4.81 -4.68 20.71
CA PHE A 107 6.11 -4.07 20.82
C PHE A 107 7.00 -4.79 21.86
N SER A 108 6.44 -5.20 22.99
CA SER A 108 7.14 -6.01 23.99
C SER A 108 7.58 -7.36 23.43
N ASN A 109 6.71 -8.04 22.69
CA ASN A 109 7.04 -9.30 22.02
C ASN A 109 8.21 -9.15 21.05
N PHE A 110 8.26 -8.07 20.29
CA PHE A 110 9.39 -7.77 19.40
C PHE A 110 10.69 -7.51 20.18
N LEU A 111 10.62 -6.69 21.25
CA LEU A 111 11.82 -6.26 21.98
C LEU A 111 12.45 -7.36 22.84
N VAL A 112 11.64 -8.17 23.53
CA VAL A 112 12.10 -9.13 24.56
C VAL A 112 11.51 -10.53 24.41
N GLY A 113 10.78 -10.82 23.34
CA GLY A 113 10.23 -12.15 23.04
C GLY A 113 9.08 -12.58 23.96
N LYS A 114 8.48 -11.66 24.71
CA LYS A 114 7.32 -11.93 25.57
C LYS A 114 6.37 -10.74 25.63
N GLY A 115 5.07 -11.03 25.78
CA GLY A 115 4.03 -10.02 25.89
C GLY A 115 3.98 -9.35 27.26
N ILE A 116 3.08 -8.39 27.40
CA ILE A 116 2.77 -7.73 28.68
C ILE A 116 1.83 -8.62 29.54
N PRO A 117 1.65 -8.32 30.85
CA PRO A 117 0.82 -9.15 31.72
C PRO A 117 -0.60 -9.37 31.18
N GLY A 118 -1.04 -10.64 31.14
CA GLY A 118 -2.30 -11.04 30.53
C GLY A 118 -3.56 -10.39 31.13
N HIS A 119 -3.53 -10.01 32.42
CA HIS A 119 -4.67 -9.32 33.05
C HIS A 119 -4.88 -7.91 32.47
N ILE A 120 -3.84 -7.27 31.92
CA ILE A 120 -3.90 -5.97 31.25
C ILE A 120 -4.46 -6.13 29.83
N VAL A 121 -3.90 -7.08 29.06
CA VAL A 121 -4.33 -7.33 27.67
C VAL A 121 -5.79 -7.79 27.60
N ASN A 122 -6.20 -8.66 28.51
CA ASN A 122 -7.52 -9.28 28.51
C ASN A 122 -8.60 -8.44 29.21
N MET A 123 -8.25 -7.34 29.88
CA MET A 123 -9.18 -6.49 30.60
C MET A 123 -10.32 -5.95 29.71
N PRO A 124 -10.10 -5.45 28.49
CA PRO A 124 -11.19 -4.98 27.64
C PRO A 124 -12.18 -6.08 27.29
N GLN A 125 -11.71 -7.30 27.03
CA GLN A 125 -12.57 -8.44 26.73
C GLN A 125 -13.40 -8.84 27.96
N ALA A 126 -12.82 -8.85 29.16
CA ALA A 126 -13.54 -9.14 30.39
C ALA A 126 -14.70 -8.15 30.64
N VAL A 127 -14.52 -6.87 30.31
CA VAL A 127 -15.59 -5.86 30.36
C VAL A 127 -16.68 -6.16 29.33
N MET A 128 -16.30 -6.50 28.09
CA MET A 128 -17.26 -6.84 27.02
C MET A 128 -18.08 -8.11 27.33
N ASP A 129 -17.50 -9.06 28.03
CA ASP A 129 -18.18 -10.31 28.37
C ASP A 129 -19.24 -10.11 29.50
N SER A 130 -19.16 -9.01 30.25
CA SER A 130 -20.15 -8.68 31.26
C SER A 130 -21.45 -8.11 30.66
N PRO A 131 -22.64 -8.45 31.19
CA PRO A 131 -23.93 -7.91 30.71
C PRO A 131 -23.99 -6.38 30.77
N MET A 132 -23.48 -5.78 31.84
CA MET A 132 -23.49 -4.33 32.04
C MET A 132 -22.44 -3.63 31.18
N GLY A 133 -21.26 -4.23 30.96
CA GLY A 133 -20.24 -3.73 30.06
C GLY A 133 -20.80 -3.58 28.66
N ARG A 134 -21.54 -4.56 28.14
CA ARG A 134 -22.24 -4.49 26.85
C ARG A 134 -23.26 -3.36 26.77
N MET A 135 -23.94 -3.05 27.83
CA MET A 135 -24.95 -1.98 27.90
C MET A 135 -24.28 -0.58 27.90
N LEU A 136 -23.06 -0.45 28.47
CA LEU A 136 -22.31 0.79 28.53
C LEU A 136 -21.43 1.03 27.27
N LEU A 137 -21.21 0.02 26.43
CA LEU A 137 -20.42 0.07 25.21
C LEU A 137 -20.69 1.30 24.33
N PRO A 138 -21.97 1.67 24.00
CA PRO A 138 -22.25 2.82 23.16
C PRO A 138 -21.77 4.14 23.76
N GLN A 139 -21.87 4.31 25.09
CA GLN A 139 -21.45 5.53 25.78
C GLN A 139 -19.93 5.65 25.86
N LEU A 140 -19.23 4.53 26.11
CA LEU A 140 -17.76 4.48 26.13
C LEU A 140 -17.17 4.76 24.73
N THR A 141 -17.80 4.21 23.69
CA THR A 141 -17.38 4.44 22.31
C THR A 141 -17.63 5.89 21.87
N GLN A 142 -18.70 6.54 22.32
CA GLN A 142 -18.96 7.95 22.05
C GLN A 142 -17.90 8.88 22.68
N GLY A 143 -17.42 8.56 23.89
CA GLY A 143 -16.34 9.31 24.55
C GLY A 143 -15.04 9.30 23.76
N VAL A 144 -14.66 8.12 23.21
CA VAL A 144 -13.47 7.97 22.35
C VAL A 144 -13.65 8.70 21.01
N ASN A 145 -14.84 8.62 20.40
CA ASN A 145 -15.12 9.30 19.13
C ASN A 145 -15.11 10.82 19.27
N ALA A 146 -15.45 11.38 20.43
CA ALA A 146 -15.33 12.81 20.69
C ALA A 146 -13.85 13.28 20.77
N GLY A 147 -12.94 12.42 21.22
CA GLY A 147 -11.49 12.67 21.25
C GLY A 147 -10.85 12.64 19.85
N ARG A 148 -11.38 11.85 18.94
CA ARG A 148 -10.86 11.69 17.56
C ARG A 148 -10.83 12.99 16.74
N SER A 149 -11.71 13.95 17.04
CA SER A 149 -11.76 15.25 16.35
C SER A 149 -10.48 16.10 16.51
N ASN A 150 -9.61 15.76 17.47
CA ASN A 150 -8.35 16.47 17.73
C ASN A 150 -7.09 15.72 17.28
N GLY A 151 -7.22 14.60 16.54
CA GLY A 151 -6.10 13.82 16.03
C GLY A 151 -5.33 12.99 17.08
N SER A 152 -5.85 12.91 18.30
CA SER A 152 -5.28 12.18 19.44
C SER A 152 -6.41 11.64 20.30
N ILE A 153 -6.20 10.51 20.95
CA ILE A 153 -7.21 9.85 21.81
C ILE A 153 -7.08 10.35 23.24
N LEU A 154 -5.85 10.53 23.72
CA LEU A 154 -5.50 10.97 25.06
C LEU A 154 -4.91 12.40 25.09
N GLY A 155 -4.74 13.07 23.94
CA GLY A 155 -4.19 14.43 23.84
C GLY A 155 -2.69 14.51 24.08
N LEU A 156 -1.93 13.46 23.80
CA LEU A 156 -0.47 13.43 23.96
C LEU A 156 0.22 14.11 22.77
N GLN A 157 1.33 14.80 23.02
CA GLN A 157 2.15 15.43 21.96
C GLN A 157 3.50 14.71 21.86
N ASP A 158 3.91 14.40 20.64
CA ASP A 158 5.21 13.78 20.37
C ASP A 158 6.35 14.79 20.68
N THR A 159 7.18 14.48 21.68
CA THR A 159 8.34 15.30 22.09
C THR A 159 9.68 14.65 21.77
N GLY A 160 9.69 13.48 21.15
CA GLY A 160 10.86 12.59 21.08
C GLY A 160 11.59 12.52 19.76
N ARG A 161 11.20 13.26 18.71
CA ARG A 161 11.82 13.09 17.39
C ARG A 161 12.64 14.31 16.96
N ALA A 162 13.95 14.13 16.76
CA ALA A 162 14.71 14.97 15.86
C ALA A 162 14.14 14.80 14.43
N PRO A 163 14.06 15.83 13.59
CA PRO A 163 13.33 15.77 12.33
C PRO A 163 14.06 14.83 11.34
N VAL A 164 13.60 13.59 11.25
CA VAL A 164 13.88 12.72 10.11
C VAL A 164 12.68 12.80 9.19
N ALA A 165 12.92 13.26 7.98
CA ALA A 165 11.92 13.42 6.93
C ALA A 165 11.33 12.05 6.55
N SER A 166 10.10 11.76 6.94
CA SER A 166 9.33 10.61 6.47
C SER A 166 7.84 10.91 6.41
N GLN A 167 7.35 10.77 5.29
CA GLN A 167 6.08 10.52 4.60
C GLN A 167 4.70 10.88 5.22
N ASP A 168 4.49 11.08 6.52
CA ASP A 168 3.23 11.58 7.10
C ASP A 168 3.07 13.11 7.05
N LEU A 169 3.93 13.76 6.31
CA LEU A 169 4.04 15.20 6.13
C LEU A 169 3.04 15.79 5.11
N LYS A 170 2.15 14.99 4.52
CA LYS A 170 1.41 15.42 3.31
C LYS A 170 0.06 16.10 3.52
N ARG A 171 -0.53 16.06 4.72
CA ARG A 171 -1.91 16.57 4.92
C ARG A 171 -2.07 17.77 5.87
N THR A 172 -1.00 18.36 6.38
CA THR A 172 -1.09 19.45 7.34
C THR A 172 -0.37 20.70 6.87
N VAL A 173 -0.91 21.88 7.29
CA VAL A 173 -0.28 23.17 7.04
C VAL A 173 1.05 23.25 7.80
N ARG A 174 2.15 23.58 7.09
CA ARG A 174 3.49 23.75 7.65
C ARG A 174 3.67 25.15 8.19
N MET A 175 3.96 25.28 9.48
CA MET A 175 4.37 26.55 10.07
C MET A 175 5.85 26.79 9.81
N VAL A 176 6.19 27.95 9.24
CA VAL A 176 7.56 28.34 8.88
C VAL A 176 7.87 29.69 9.48
N SER A 177 9.04 29.82 10.08
CA SER A 177 9.53 31.08 10.67
C SER A 177 10.86 31.54 10.10
N THR A 178 11.57 30.72 9.34
CA THR A 178 12.89 31.06 8.79
C THR A 178 12.97 30.80 7.28
N GLN A 179 13.85 31.56 6.60
CA GLN A 179 14.10 31.38 5.17
C GLN A 179 14.59 29.96 4.81
N GLY A 180 15.45 29.38 5.65
CA GLY A 180 15.97 28.02 5.41
C GLY A 180 14.86 26.96 5.40
N GLN A 181 13.91 27.04 6.34
CA GLN A 181 12.75 26.16 6.38
C GLN A 181 11.86 26.32 5.14
N LEU A 182 11.61 27.59 4.72
CA LEU A 182 10.83 27.85 3.51
C LEU A 182 11.50 27.28 2.26
N SER A 183 12.80 27.52 2.09
CA SER A 183 13.56 27.01 0.94
C SER A 183 13.52 25.48 0.87
N GLN A 184 13.69 24.78 2.00
CA GLN A 184 13.59 23.31 2.04
C GLN A 184 12.23 22.80 1.57
N LEU A 185 11.12 23.42 2.02
CA LEU A 185 9.78 23.02 1.61
C LEU A 185 9.49 23.33 0.14
N LEU A 186 9.95 24.49 -0.35
CA LEU A 186 9.81 24.84 -1.77
C LEU A 186 10.67 23.93 -2.65
N ASP A 187 11.88 23.54 -2.21
CA ASP A 187 12.73 22.58 -2.91
C ASP A 187 12.09 21.19 -2.97
N ALA A 188 11.46 20.75 -1.88
CA ALA A 188 10.70 19.50 -1.85
C ALA A 188 9.48 19.54 -2.80
N ALA A 189 8.85 20.71 -2.95
CA ALA A 189 7.71 20.94 -3.83
C ALA A 189 8.07 21.24 -5.31
N LYS A 190 9.36 21.18 -5.70
CA LYS A 190 9.80 21.48 -7.08
C LYS A 190 9.18 20.61 -8.17
N ARG A 191 8.64 19.45 -7.83
CA ARG A 191 7.92 18.56 -8.77
C ARG A 191 6.41 18.64 -8.68
N SER A 192 5.90 19.47 -7.79
CA SER A 192 4.48 19.66 -7.51
C SER A 192 4.20 21.16 -7.40
N CYS A 193 3.42 21.55 -6.40
CA CYS A 193 3.13 22.95 -6.11
C CYS A 193 3.11 23.23 -4.61
N ALA A 194 3.24 24.51 -4.25
CA ALA A 194 3.15 24.96 -2.89
C ALA A 194 2.36 26.27 -2.80
N ILE A 195 1.66 26.46 -1.68
CA ILE A 195 0.97 27.70 -1.35
C ILE A 195 1.53 28.24 -0.04
N VAL A 196 2.01 29.48 -0.05
CA VAL A 196 2.52 30.18 1.13
C VAL A 196 1.50 31.23 1.55
N PHE A 197 0.97 31.09 2.76
CA PHE A 197 0.05 32.04 3.39
C PHE A 197 0.81 32.89 4.40
N PHE A 198 1.04 34.17 4.07
CA PHE A 198 1.58 35.18 4.98
C PHE A 198 0.45 35.77 5.81
N THR A 199 0.52 35.53 7.11
CA THR A 199 -0.50 35.93 8.10
C THR A 199 0.14 36.69 9.26
N SER A 200 -0.70 37.19 10.18
CA SER A 200 -0.25 37.82 11.45
C SER A 200 -1.24 37.50 12.56
N THR A 201 -0.74 37.28 13.78
CA THR A 201 -1.58 37.09 14.98
C THR A 201 -2.51 38.27 15.25
N THR A 202 -2.14 39.49 14.81
CA THR A 202 -2.90 40.72 14.95
C THR A 202 -3.81 41.03 13.75
N CYS A 203 -3.95 40.10 12.79
CA CYS A 203 -4.73 40.29 11.57
C CYS A 203 -6.11 39.58 11.67
N PRO A 204 -7.23 40.27 12.03
CA PRO A 204 -8.54 39.63 12.10
C PRO A 204 -9.00 39.03 10.76
N PRO A 205 -8.82 39.68 9.57
CA PRO A 205 -9.19 39.09 8.30
C PRO A 205 -8.42 37.79 7.97
N CYS A 206 -7.19 37.63 8.45
CA CYS A 206 -6.43 36.42 8.26
C CYS A 206 -7.08 35.24 8.99
N LYS A 207 -7.58 35.47 10.21
CA LYS A 207 -8.18 34.41 11.05
C LYS A 207 -9.44 33.82 10.43
N THR A 208 -10.18 34.58 9.64
CA THR A 208 -11.40 34.08 8.95
C THR A 208 -11.07 33.08 7.86
N LEU A 209 -9.83 33.07 7.33
CA LEU A 209 -9.38 32.14 6.28
C LEU A 209 -8.70 30.90 6.84
N TYR A 210 -8.35 30.83 8.12
CA TYR A 210 -7.68 29.66 8.70
C TYR A 210 -8.47 28.36 8.55
N PRO A 211 -9.79 28.32 8.83
CA PRO A 211 -10.55 27.08 8.65
C PRO A 211 -10.51 26.58 7.20
N LEU A 212 -10.74 27.47 6.24
CA LEU A 212 -10.71 27.12 4.82
C LEU A 212 -9.31 26.68 4.35
N TYR A 213 -8.25 27.36 4.81
CA TYR A 213 -6.88 27.00 4.44
C TYR A 213 -6.49 25.63 4.99
N ASN A 214 -6.93 25.28 6.21
CA ASN A 214 -6.71 23.98 6.80
C ASN A 214 -7.54 22.89 6.10
N GLU A 215 -8.82 23.17 5.78
CA GLU A 215 -9.68 22.28 4.99
C GLU A 215 -9.04 21.92 3.63
N LEU A 216 -8.55 22.94 2.90
CA LEU A 216 -7.85 22.74 1.63
C LEU A 216 -6.55 21.94 1.78
N ALA A 217 -5.83 22.13 2.90
CA ALA A 217 -4.63 21.36 3.20
C ALA A 217 -4.94 19.89 3.54
N GLU A 218 -6.07 19.61 4.19
CA GLU A 218 -6.55 18.24 4.45
C GLU A 218 -7.04 17.58 3.16
N GLU A 219 -7.75 18.31 2.30
CA GLU A 219 -8.29 17.82 1.03
C GLU A 219 -7.20 17.57 -0.03
N LEU A 220 -6.19 18.45 -0.12
CA LEU A 220 -5.23 18.51 -1.22
C LEU A 220 -3.76 18.35 -0.78
N GLY A 221 -3.50 18.02 0.48
CA GLY A 221 -2.15 17.99 1.04
C GLY A 221 -1.23 16.91 0.47
N ASP A 222 -1.78 15.91 -0.22
CA ASP A 222 -1.05 14.91 -1.01
C ASP A 222 -0.64 15.44 -2.40
N LYS A 223 -1.28 16.53 -2.87
CA LYS A 223 -1.04 17.17 -4.18
C LYS A 223 -0.34 18.52 -4.10
N ALA A 224 -0.39 19.20 -2.94
CA ALA A 224 0.20 20.51 -2.77
C ALA A 224 0.77 20.69 -1.35
N THR A 225 1.87 21.43 -1.23
CA THR A 225 2.44 21.78 0.07
C THR A 225 1.82 23.09 0.58
N PHE A 226 1.14 23.04 1.73
CA PHE A 226 0.53 24.20 2.38
C PHE A 226 1.46 24.75 3.45
N ILE A 227 1.85 26.02 3.34
CA ILE A 227 2.80 26.70 4.21
C ILE A 227 2.16 27.94 4.80
N LYS A 228 2.33 28.16 6.11
CA LYS A 228 1.88 29.36 6.81
C LYS A 228 3.04 30.08 7.48
N ILE A 229 3.14 31.38 7.29
CA ILE A 229 4.19 32.23 7.83
C ILE A 229 3.54 33.37 8.65
N ASP A 230 3.77 33.39 9.96
CA ASP A 230 3.28 34.43 10.85
C ASP A 230 4.30 35.56 10.94
N ILE A 231 4.06 36.64 10.20
CA ILE A 231 4.97 37.80 10.11
C ILE A 231 5.04 38.65 11.40
N SER A 232 4.23 38.36 12.42
CA SER A 232 4.39 39.00 13.74
C SER A 232 5.64 38.52 14.47
N GLN A 233 6.23 37.41 14.05
CA GLN A 233 7.50 36.89 14.57
C GLN A 233 8.70 37.56 13.87
N PRO A 234 9.75 37.99 14.60
CA PRO A 234 10.86 38.76 14.01
C PRO A 234 11.57 38.08 12.85
N GLN A 235 11.82 36.76 12.94
CA GLN A 235 12.49 35.98 11.89
C GLN A 235 11.59 35.79 10.66
N ALA A 236 10.30 35.55 10.85
CA ALA A 236 9.32 35.42 9.78
C ALA A 236 9.05 36.75 9.06
N SER A 237 9.18 37.89 9.78
CA SER A 237 9.11 39.22 9.18
C SER A 237 10.24 39.46 8.15
N LEU A 238 11.44 38.92 8.38
CA LEU A 238 12.54 39.00 7.40
C LEU A 238 12.22 38.18 6.13
N VAL A 239 11.58 37.03 6.29
CA VAL A 239 11.11 36.24 5.15
C VAL A 239 10.07 37.03 4.35
N ALA A 240 9.10 37.65 5.02
CA ALA A 240 8.08 38.46 4.35
C ALA A 240 8.68 39.66 3.58
N GLN A 241 9.71 40.31 4.12
CA GLN A 241 10.43 41.38 3.43
C GLN A 241 11.12 40.90 2.17
N GLN A 242 11.76 39.73 2.21
CA GLN A 242 12.43 39.11 1.04
C GLN A 242 11.44 38.81 -0.09
N PHE A 243 10.22 38.38 0.26
CA PHE A 243 9.15 38.18 -0.71
C PHE A 243 8.33 39.45 -1.00
N SER A 244 8.77 40.61 -0.52
CA SER A 244 8.10 41.90 -0.72
C SER A 244 6.64 41.92 -0.26
N VAL A 245 6.30 41.16 0.79
CA VAL A 245 4.96 41.14 1.40
C VAL A 245 4.77 42.36 2.26
N ARG A 246 3.78 43.20 1.91
CA ARG A 246 3.49 44.49 2.58
C ARG A 246 2.22 44.48 3.41
N ALA A 247 1.37 43.49 3.22
CA ALA A 247 0.08 43.37 3.91
C ALA A 247 -0.27 41.91 4.18
N THR A 248 -1.17 41.71 5.15
CA THR A 248 -1.73 40.37 5.45
C THR A 248 -3.26 40.41 5.39
N PRO A 249 -3.93 39.39 4.90
CA PRO A 249 -3.38 38.16 4.32
C PRO A 249 -2.79 38.36 2.91
N THR A 250 -1.64 37.78 2.64
CA THR A 250 -1.08 37.64 1.29
C THR A 250 -0.74 36.18 1.05
N PHE A 251 -1.05 35.70 -0.14
CA PHE A 251 -0.77 34.35 -0.61
C PHE A 251 0.19 34.39 -1.79
N ILE A 252 1.13 33.47 -1.81
CA ILE A 252 2.02 33.24 -2.96
C ILE A 252 1.95 31.78 -3.30
N SER A 253 1.60 31.46 -4.56
CA SER A 253 1.62 30.11 -5.09
C SER A 253 2.91 29.86 -5.88
N PHE A 254 3.42 28.64 -5.74
CA PHE A 254 4.60 28.17 -6.45
C PHE A 254 4.25 26.93 -7.27
N LEU A 255 4.62 26.94 -8.54
CA LEU A 255 4.48 25.82 -9.46
C LEU A 255 5.87 25.36 -9.88
N LYS A 256 6.21 24.09 -9.59
CA LYS A 256 7.52 23.50 -9.93
C LYS A 256 8.72 24.31 -9.41
N GLY A 257 8.54 24.98 -8.26
CA GLY A 257 9.56 25.77 -7.58
C GLY A 257 9.63 27.24 -7.98
N GLU A 258 8.89 27.70 -8.98
CA GLU A 258 8.81 29.08 -9.40
C GLU A 258 7.51 29.76 -8.90
N GLU A 259 7.57 31.06 -8.61
CA GLU A 259 6.38 31.82 -8.23
C GLU A 259 5.43 31.93 -9.42
N GLU A 260 4.22 31.37 -9.28
CA GLU A 260 3.21 31.35 -10.34
C GLU A 260 2.21 32.50 -10.20
N ASN A 261 1.71 32.73 -8.97
CA ASN A 261 0.71 33.76 -8.73
C ASN A 261 0.84 34.32 -7.31
N ARG A 262 0.38 35.57 -7.17
CA ARG A 262 0.37 36.30 -5.89
C ARG A 262 -0.92 37.10 -5.76
N TRP A 263 -1.58 36.96 -4.60
CA TRP A 263 -2.78 37.78 -4.31
C TRP A 263 -2.84 38.13 -2.83
N SER A 264 -3.61 39.20 -2.49
CA SER A 264 -3.82 39.65 -1.13
C SER A 264 -5.32 39.85 -0.89
N GLY A 265 -5.73 39.81 0.38
CA GLY A 265 -7.11 39.98 0.80
C GLY A 265 -7.75 38.70 1.34
N ALA A 266 -8.76 38.89 2.19
CA ALA A 266 -9.47 37.82 2.88
C ALA A 266 -10.71 37.38 2.11
N ASP A 267 -10.50 36.92 0.87
CA ASP A 267 -11.55 36.37 0.01
C ASP A 267 -11.49 34.83 -0.04
N PRO A 268 -12.45 34.12 0.59
CA PRO A 268 -12.48 32.65 0.58
C PRO A 268 -12.67 32.04 -0.83
N ALA A 269 -13.42 32.71 -1.72
CA ALA A 269 -13.66 32.20 -3.08
C ALA A 269 -12.39 32.28 -3.93
N ALA A 270 -11.65 33.42 -3.83
CA ALA A 270 -10.38 33.58 -4.49
C ALA A 270 -9.33 32.59 -3.96
N LEU A 271 -9.28 32.34 -2.66
CA LEU A 271 -8.38 31.35 -2.06
C LEU A 271 -8.67 29.95 -2.62
N ARG A 272 -9.91 29.48 -2.57
CA ARG A 272 -10.29 28.15 -3.09
C ARG A 272 -10.01 28.04 -4.59
N GLY A 273 -10.39 29.03 -5.38
CA GLY A 273 -10.21 29.04 -6.83
C GLY A 273 -8.74 29.00 -7.25
N ASN A 274 -7.88 29.83 -6.61
CA ASN A 274 -6.45 29.85 -6.93
C ASN A 274 -5.73 28.56 -6.50
N VAL A 275 -6.10 27.98 -5.35
CA VAL A 275 -5.55 26.68 -4.90
C VAL A 275 -5.96 25.56 -5.85
N GLN A 276 -7.23 25.48 -6.24
CA GLN A 276 -7.71 24.45 -7.16
C GLN A 276 -7.06 24.58 -8.55
N LEU A 277 -6.92 25.81 -9.06
CA LEU A 277 -6.25 26.07 -10.32
C LEU A 277 -4.77 25.65 -10.26
N LEU A 278 -4.07 26.01 -9.19
CA LEU A 278 -2.66 25.65 -9.00
C LEU A 278 -2.48 24.12 -8.98
N VAL A 279 -3.33 23.41 -8.22
CA VAL A 279 -3.28 21.93 -8.16
C VAL A 279 -3.61 21.32 -9.52
N GLN A 280 -4.57 21.87 -10.25
CA GLN A 280 -4.89 21.42 -11.61
C GLN A 280 -3.74 21.66 -12.60
N MET A 281 -2.99 22.75 -12.46
CA MET A 281 -1.80 23.04 -13.26
C MET A 281 -0.63 22.12 -12.92
N ALA A 282 -0.46 21.82 -11.63
CA ALA A 282 0.59 20.93 -11.15
C ALA A 282 0.30 19.45 -11.48
N HIS A 283 -0.96 19.06 -11.40
CA HIS A 283 -1.45 17.70 -11.62
C HIS A 283 -2.61 17.72 -12.63
N PRO A 284 -2.33 17.97 -13.92
CA PRO A 284 -3.35 17.99 -14.94
C PRO A 284 -4.01 16.61 -15.03
N THR A 285 -5.34 16.58 -14.95
CA THR A 285 -6.09 15.32 -15.12
C THR A 285 -5.86 14.78 -16.52
N HIS A 286 -5.42 13.52 -16.60
CA HIS A 286 -5.19 12.86 -17.89
C HIS A 286 -6.48 12.87 -18.73
N PRO A 287 -6.43 13.12 -20.07
CA PRO A 287 -7.60 13.16 -20.93
C PRO A 287 -8.47 11.90 -20.86
N HIS A 288 -7.89 10.74 -20.60
CA HIS A 288 -8.61 9.47 -20.43
C HIS A 288 -9.63 9.49 -19.26
N SER A 289 -9.45 10.35 -18.26
CA SER A 289 -10.40 10.49 -17.15
C SER A 289 -11.76 11.05 -17.57
N LYS A 290 -11.83 11.71 -18.73
CA LYS A 290 -13.06 12.27 -19.31
C LYS A 290 -13.82 11.28 -20.21
N LEU A 291 -13.23 10.10 -20.46
CA LEU A 291 -13.83 9.08 -21.32
C LEU A 291 -14.84 8.24 -20.53
N ARG A 292 -15.80 7.66 -21.25
CA ARG A 292 -16.80 6.75 -20.66
C ARG A 292 -16.24 5.33 -20.58
N LEU A 293 -15.51 5.03 -19.51
CA LEU A 293 -14.79 3.78 -19.29
C LEU A 293 -15.19 3.13 -17.95
N PRO A 294 -16.44 2.64 -17.79
CA PRO A 294 -16.90 2.08 -16.52
C PRO A 294 -16.05 0.91 -16.01
N SER A 295 -15.53 0.07 -16.92
CA SER A 295 -14.66 -1.07 -16.54
C SER A 295 -13.29 -0.65 -16.00
N PHE A 296 -12.84 0.57 -16.28
CA PHE A 296 -11.55 1.11 -15.88
C PHE A 296 -11.64 2.22 -14.82
N SER A 297 -12.83 2.62 -14.43
CA SER A 297 -13.06 3.69 -13.44
C SER A 297 -12.91 3.24 -11.98
N ASN A 298 -12.88 1.92 -11.74
CA ASN A 298 -12.79 1.39 -10.39
C ASN A 298 -11.34 1.40 -9.87
N THR A 299 -11.07 2.25 -8.89
CA THR A 299 -9.75 2.36 -8.23
C THR A 299 -9.41 1.16 -7.35
N ASN A 300 -10.41 0.37 -6.92
CA ASN A 300 -10.25 -0.80 -6.05
C ASN A 300 -10.07 -2.12 -6.81
N THR A 301 -9.75 -2.07 -8.10
CA THR A 301 -9.48 -3.28 -8.90
C THR A 301 -8.35 -4.09 -8.28
N LYS A 302 -8.59 -5.40 -8.07
CA LYS A 302 -7.59 -6.30 -7.46
C LYS A 302 -6.88 -7.13 -8.52
N PRO A 303 -5.63 -7.53 -8.29
CA PRO A 303 -4.94 -8.50 -9.13
C PRO A 303 -5.68 -9.84 -9.22
N VAL A 304 -5.54 -10.52 -10.34
CA VAL A 304 -6.04 -11.89 -10.53
C VAL A 304 -5.06 -12.85 -9.90
N LEU A 305 -5.53 -13.66 -8.95
CA LEU A 305 -4.73 -14.65 -8.23
C LEU A 305 -5.29 -16.06 -8.45
N TYR A 306 -4.40 -17.03 -8.58
CA TYR A 306 -4.74 -18.44 -8.70
C TYR A 306 -4.53 -19.15 -7.36
N ALA A 307 -5.46 -18.97 -6.43
CA ALA A 307 -5.37 -19.51 -5.06
C ALA A 307 -5.93 -20.95 -4.92
N LYS A 308 -6.55 -21.50 -5.99
CA LYS A 308 -7.15 -22.84 -5.93
C LYS A 308 -6.07 -23.90 -5.72
N VAL A 309 -6.24 -24.71 -4.67
CA VAL A 309 -5.34 -25.82 -4.33
C VAL A 309 -5.66 -27.02 -5.23
N PRO A 310 -4.66 -27.64 -5.90
CA PRO A 310 -4.88 -28.84 -6.70
C PRO A 310 -5.23 -30.04 -5.80
N PRO A 311 -5.84 -31.12 -6.35
CA PRO A 311 -6.03 -32.37 -5.62
C PRO A 311 -4.67 -32.98 -5.26
N MET A 312 -4.20 -32.83 -4.02
CA MET A 312 -2.84 -33.19 -3.58
C MET A 312 -2.50 -34.68 -3.85
N ALA A 313 -3.45 -35.59 -3.62
CA ALA A 313 -3.24 -37.00 -3.93
C ALA A 313 -2.94 -37.24 -5.41
N LYS A 314 -3.62 -36.57 -6.34
CA LYS A 314 -3.36 -36.69 -7.78
C LYS A 314 -2.02 -36.05 -8.17
N LEU A 315 -1.66 -34.96 -7.52
CA LEU A 315 -0.39 -34.27 -7.73
C LEU A 315 0.78 -35.18 -7.29
N ALA A 316 0.67 -35.82 -6.11
CA ALA A 316 1.66 -36.75 -5.58
C ALA A 316 1.90 -37.95 -6.51
N VAL A 317 0.84 -38.51 -7.09
CA VAL A 317 0.97 -39.60 -8.08
C VAL A 317 1.77 -39.16 -9.32
N LYS A 318 1.52 -37.93 -9.82
CA LYS A 318 2.26 -37.37 -10.96
C LYS A 318 3.70 -37.01 -10.63
N MET A 319 3.96 -36.64 -9.37
CA MET A 319 5.28 -36.33 -8.83
C MET A 319 6.17 -37.57 -8.74
N GLY A 320 5.58 -38.73 -8.46
CA GLY A 320 6.27 -39.98 -8.17
C GLY A 320 6.67 -40.09 -6.69
N ASP A 321 6.81 -41.33 -6.24
CA ASP A 321 7.01 -41.69 -4.84
C ASP A 321 8.27 -41.06 -4.22
N ASP A 322 9.38 -41.06 -4.95
CA ASP A 322 10.67 -40.59 -4.45
C ASP A 322 10.66 -39.08 -4.15
N LEU A 323 10.02 -38.28 -5.02
CA LEU A 323 9.92 -36.86 -4.85
C LEU A 323 8.83 -36.50 -3.81
N ALA A 324 7.68 -37.15 -3.85
CA ALA A 324 6.56 -36.91 -2.95
C ALA A 324 6.89 -37.22 -1.47
N LYS A 325 7.84 -38.16 -1.23
CA LYS A 325 8.28 -38.52 0.12
C LYS A 325 9.40 -37.64 0.68
N LYS A 326 9.94 -36.68 -0.09
CA LYS A 326 10.94 -35.76 0.43
C LYS A 326 10.35 -34.92 1.57
N PRO A 327 11.07 -34.72 2.69
CA PRO A 327 10.57 -33.96 3.85
C PRO A 327 10.12 -32.55 3.50
N GLU A 328 10.84 -31.88 2.59
CA GLU A 328 10.55 -30.51 2.13
C GLU A 328 9.22 -30.45 1.37
N VAL A 329 8.94 -31.44 0.51
CA VAL A 329 7.68 -31.56 -0.24
C VAL A 329 6.52 -31.83 0.71
N GLN A 330 6.71 -32.72 1.69
CA GLN A 330 5.67 -33.02 2.69
C GLN A 330 5.38 -31.81 3.59
N SER A 331 6.41 -31.07 4.00
CA SER A 331 6.26 -29.83 4.78
C SER A 331 5.47 -28.77 4.00
N LEU A 332 5.83 -28.57 2.73
CA LEU A 332 5.15 -27.64 1.84
C LEU A 332 3.70 -28.04 1.58
N THR A 333 3.44 -29.33 1.31
CA THR A 333 2.08 -29.86 1.11
C THR A 333 1.22 -29.64 2.35
N ARG A 334 1.73 -29.97 3.55
CA ARG A 334 1.02 -29.76 4.81
C ARG A 334 0.72 -28.27 5.05
N PHE A 335 1.68 -27.42 4.78
CA PHE A 335 1.47 -25.96 4.88
C PHE A 335 0.30 -25.50 4.00
N ILE A 336 0.29 -25.90 2.71
CA ILE A 336 -0.75 -25.52 1.75
C ILE A 336 -2.12 -26.06 2.17
N GLU A 337 -2.21 -27.32 2.59
CA GLU A 337 -3.45 -27.96 3.04
C GLU A 337 -3.98 -27.32 4.32
N THR A 338 -3.13 -27.10 5.31
CA THR A 338 -3.51 -26.43 6.58
C THR A 338 -3.99 -25.01 6.31
N ARG A 339 -3.24 -24.25 5.50
CA ARG A 339 -3.63 -22.89 5.12
C ARG A 339 -4.98 -22.83 4.41
N HIS A 340 -5.25 -23.81 3.55
CA HIS A 340 -6.52 -23.89 2.82
C HIS A 340 -7.69 -24.26 3.73
N ALA A 341 -7.49 -25.18 4.67
CA ALA A 341 -8.53 -25.70 5.55
C ALA A 341 -8.82 -24.83 6.77
N ALA A 342 -7.78 -24.31 7.43
CA ALA A 342 -7.86 -23.61 8.71
C ALA A 342 -7.47 -22.12 8.65
N GLY A 343 -6.87 -21.69 7.55
CA GLY A 343 -6.43 -20.30 7.38
C GLY A 343 -4.92 -20.09 7.55
N PRO A 344 -4.42 -18.88 7.22
CA PRO A 344 -2.99 -18.61 7.23
C PRO A 344 -2.37 -18.59 8.64
N GLN A 345 -3.15 -18.32 9.69
CA GLN A 345 -2.65 -18.26 11.07
C GLN A 345 -2.28 -19.64 11.63
N ASP A 346 -3.00 -20.69 11.22
CA ASP A 346 -2.78 -22.06 11.69
C ASP A 346 -1.72 -22.80 10.88
N ALA A 347 -1.33 -22.28 9.72
CA ALA A 347 -0.36 -22.90 8.83
C ALA A 347 1.07 -22.53 9.23
N ILE A 348 1.83 -23.51 9.68
CA ILE A 348 3.25 -23.36 9.98
C ILE A 348 4.02 -23.19 8.66
N VAL A 349 4.69 -22.07 8.51
CA VAL A 349 5.49 -21.72 7.33
C VAL A 349 6.66 -22.73 7.21
N PRO A 350 6.89 -23.35 6.03
CA PRO A 350 8.03 -24.21 5.82
C PRO A 350 9.35 -23.42 5.92
N ASP A 351 10.46 -24.11 6.12
CA ASP A 351 11.78 -23.47 6.02
C ASP A 351 11.98 -22.93 4.61
N MET A 352 12.11 -21.60 4.51
CA MET A 352 12.18 -20.89 3.22
C MET A 352 13.46 -21.20 2.46
N SER A 353 14.59 -21.40 3.15
CA SER A 353 15.87 -21.76 2.53
C SER A 353 15.79 -23.15 1.90
N HIS A 354 15.17 -24.11 2.60
CA HIS A 354 14.93 -25.45 2.07
C HIS A 354 13.92 -25.42 0.92
N LEU A 355 12.89 -24.58 0.99
CA LEU A 355 11.93 -24.42 -0.11
C LEU A 355 12.60 -23.82 -1.35
N SER A 356 13.40 -22.76 -1.20
CA SER A 356 14.17 -22.17 -2.29
C SER A 356 15.08 -23.22 -2.95
N LYS A 357 15.83 -23.96 -2.15
CA LYS A 357 16.70 -25.05 -2.63
C LYS A 357 15.93 -26.15 -3.34
N LEU A 358 14.79 -26.60 -2.78
CA LEU A 358 13.93 -27.60 -3.40
C LEU A 358 13.50 -27.17 -4.81
N VAL A 359 13.02 -25.93 -4.97
CA VAL A 359 12.57 -25.42 -6.26
C VAL A 359 13.74 -25.34 -7.25
N GLN A 360 14.88 -24.76 -6.84
CA GLN A 360 16.06 -24.60 -7.70
C GLN A 360 16.65 -25.94 -8.14
N GLU A 361 16.78 -26.91 -7.24
CA GLU A 361 17.24 -28.28 -7.58
C GLU A 361 16.25 -29.00 -8.47
N SER A 362 14.94 -28.80 -8.27
CA SER A 362 13.91 -29.39 -9.11
C SER A 362 13.97 -28.85 -10.54
N VAL A 363 14.17 -27.57 -10.73
CA VAL A 363 14.38 -26.96 -12.06
C VAL A 363 15.61 -27.53 -12.75
N ALA A 364 16.69 -27.78 -12.02
CA ALA A 364 17.93 -28.30 -12.57
C ALA A 364 17.90 -29.81 -12.91
N SER A 365 17.04 -30.60 -12.25
CA SER A 365 17.13 -32.08 -12.30
C SER A 365 15.88 -32.76 -12.84
N LEU A 366 14.70 -32.14 -12.73
CA LEU A 366 13.46 -32.80 -13.15
C LEU A 366 13.15 -32.56 -14.63
N ARG A 367 12.49 -33.55 -15.23
CA ARG A 367 11.91 -33.36 -16.57
C ARG A 367 10.71 -32.40 -16.51
N PRO A 368 10.44 -31.63 -17.58
CA PRO A 368 9.36 -30.67 -17.64
C PRO A 368 7.98 -31.27 -17.28
N GLU A 369 7.73 -32.53 -17.64
CA GLU A 369 6.49 -33.27 -17.36
C GLU A 369 6.29 -33.59 -15.88
N THR A 370 7.33 -33.49 -15.06
CA THR A 370 7.27 -33.70 -13.61
C THR A 370 7.45 -32.37 -12.86
N LEU A 371 8.29 -31.47 -13.40
CA LEU A 371 8.62 -30.21 -12.77
C LEU A 371 7.37 -29.36 -12.44
N PHE A 372 6.33 -29.38 -13.29
CA PHE A 372 5.10 -28.63 -13.03
C PHE A 372 4.49 -28.92 -11.67
N THR A 373 4.72 -30.12 -11.08
CA THR A 373 4.16 -30.47 -9.76
C THR A 373 4.77 -29.67 -8.64
N ILE A 374 6.08 -29.42 -8.68
CA ILE A 374 6.78 -28.56 -7.71
C ILE A 374 6.42 -27.08 -7.94
N VAL A 375 6.37 -26.66 -9.21
CA VAL A 375 5.97 -25.29 -9.56
C VAL A 375 4.53 -24.99 -9.11
N ASP A 376 3.62 -25.98 -9.19
CA ASP A 376 2.23 -25.84 -8.74
C ASP A 376 2.13 -25.73 -7.20
N LEU A 377 2.92 -26.51 -6.44
CA LEU A 377 3.03 -26.34 -4.99
C LEU A 377 3.60 -24.96 -4.63
N PHE A 378 4.65 -24.53 -5.31
CA PHE A 378 5.26 -23.22 -5.09
C PHE A 378 4.28 -22.07 -5.40
N ARG A 379 3.53 -22.17 -6.50
CA ARG A 379 2.43 -21.24 -6.84
C ARG A 379 1.39 -21.15 -5.72
N CYS A 380 0.98 -22.30 -5.14
CA CYS A 380 0.03 -22.31 -4.03
C CYS A 380 0.59 -21.61 -2.77
N ALA A 381 1.88 -21.80 -2.50
CA ALA A 381 2.53 -21.18 -1.35
C ALA A 381 2.67 -19.65 -1.48
N LEU A 382 2.95 -19.14 -2.68
CA LEU A 382 3.13 -17.70 -2.94
C LEU A 382 1.88 -16.83 -2.68
N VAL A 383 0.70 -17.43 -2.49
CA VAL A 383 -0.50 -16.70 -2.04
C VAL A 383 -0.37 -16.24 -0.59
N ASP A 384 0.54 -16.84 0.19
CA ASP A 384 0.79 -16.44 1.58
C ASP A 384 1.79 -15.27 1.61
N PRO A 385 1.46 -14.14 2.29
CA PRO A 385 2.35 -12.97 2.35
C PRO A 385 3.73 -13.27 2.93
N ARG A 386 3.83 -14.21 3.88
CA ARG A 386 5.12 -14.60 4.50
C ARG A 386 6.04 -15.29 3.50
N VAL A 387 5.47 -16.13 2.64
CA VAL A 387 6.20 -16.81 1.57
C VAL A 387 6.54 -15.83 0.45
N SER A 388 5.55 -15.07 -0.03
CA SER A 388 5.73 -14.08 -1.09
C SER A 388 6.76 -13.01 -0.69
N GLY A 389 6.73 -12.53 0.57
CA GLY A 389 7.69 -11.54 1.09
C GLY A 389 9.13 -12.07 1.05
N TYR A 390 9.37 -13.29 1.55
CA TYR A 390 10.70 -13.89 1.52
C TYR A 390 11.30 -13.96 0.10
N PHE A 391 10.52 -14.43 -0.88
CA PHE A 391 11.01 -14.54 -2.25
C PHE A 391 11.10 -13.20 -2.98
N ALA A 392 10.36 -12.17 -2.53
CA ALA A 392 10.51 -10.81 -3.03
C ALA A 392 11.84 -10.17 -2.57
N GLU A 393 12.37 -10.56 -1.41
CA GLU A 393 13.65 -10.10 -0.87
C GLU A 393 14.82 -11.04 -1.22
N GLU A 394 14.55 -12.18 -1.88
CA GLU A 394 15.61 -13.12 -2.27
C GLU A 394 16.60 -12.45 -3.23
N GLU A 395 17.91 -12.53 -2.91
CA GLU A 395 18.96 -11.92 -3.73
C GLU A 395 18.90 -12.39 -5.20
N GLY A 396 18.64 -11.43 -6.10
CA GLY A 396 18.51 -11.66 -7.53
C GLY A 396 17.28 -12.48 -7.92
N HIS A 397 16.33 -12.71 -7.00
CA HIS A 397 15.09 -13.48 -7.21
C HIS A 397 15.32 -14.84 -7.87
N LYS A 398 16.42 -15.51 -7.47
CA LYS A 398 16.96 -16.72 -8.14
C LYS A 398 15.93 -17.81 -8.30
N THR A 399 15.11 -18.06 -7.28
CA THR A 399 14.13 -19.15 -7.30
C THR A 399 13.04 -18.90 -8.33
N VAL A 400 12.46 -17.71 -8.35
CA VAL A 400 11.42 -17.35 -9.34
C VAL A 400 12.00 -17.28 -10.73
N ARG A 401 13.17 -16.64 -10.91
CA ARG A 401 13.84 -16.53 -12.19
C ARG A 401 14.20 -17.87 -12.80
N ASN A 402 14.77 -18.81 -12.01
CA ASN A 402 15.11 -20.13 -12.52
C ASN A 402 13.90 -20.84 -13.12
N VAL A 403 12.71 -20.72 -12.51
CA VAL A 403 11.48 -21.30 -13.06
C VAL A 403 11.11 -20.61 -14.39
N LEU A 404 11.11 -19.28 -14.42
CA LEU A 404 10.72 -18.51 -15.61
C LEU A 404 11.70 -18.73 -16.77
N ASP A 405 13.01 -18.65 -16.50
CA ASP A 405 14.06 -18.83 -17.49
C ASP A 405 14.03 -20.26 -18.06
N PHE A 406 13.81 -21.26 -17.21
CA PHE A 406 13.67 -22.64 -17.65
C PHE A 406 12.47 -22.82 -18.60
N VAL A 407 11.30 -22.29 -18.25
CA VAL A 407 10.07 -22.38 -19.06
C VAL A 407 10.22 -21.66 -20.40
N ASN A 408 10.82 -20.48 -20.38
CA ASN A 408 11.06 -19.70 -21.60
C ASN A 408 12.12 -20.33 -22.51
N GLY A 409 13.07 -21.08 -21.95
CA GLY A 409 14.09 -21.82 -22.71
C GLY A 409 13.59 -23.09 -23.39
N GLN A 410 12.36 -23.57 -23.07
CA GLN A 410 11.80 -24.78 -23.68
C GLN A 410 11.20 -24.48 -25.06
N SER A 411 11.74 -25.07 -26.13
CA SER A 411 11.18 -24.97 -27.48
C SER A 411 9.76 -25.58 -27.60
N ALA A 412 9.46 -26.62 -26.80
CA ALA A 412 8.15 -27.24 -26.68
C ALA A 412 7.84 -27.42 -25.17
N CYS A 413 7.40 -26.37 -24.52
CA CYS A 413 7.04 -26.40 -23.10
C CYS A 413 5.74 -27.19 -22.91
N PRO A 414 5.70 -28.23 -22.03
CA PRO A 414 4.45 -28.94 -21.74
C PRO A 414 3.37 -28.00 -21.21
N TYR A 415 2.14 -28.23 -21.66
CA TYR A 415 0.97 -27.44 -21.29
C TYR A 415 0.85 -27.19 -19.77
N ALA A 416 0.97 -28.26 -18.98
CA ALA A 416 0.82 -28.14 -17.53
C ALA A 416 1.89 -27.23 -16.90
N LEU A 417 3.16 -27.34 -17.34
CA LEU A 417 4.23 -26.50 -16.83
C LEU A 417 4.04 -25.03 -17.21
N ARG A 418 3.72 -24.76 -18.48
CA ARG A 418 3.45 -23.39 -18.96
C ARG A 418 2.29 -22.76 -18.19
N LEU A 419 1.18 -23.47 -18.02
CA LEU A 419 0.00 -22.98 -17.32
C LEU A 419 0.30 -22.64 -15.85
N VAL A 420 0.94 -23.57 -15.11
CA VAL A 420 1.22 -23.32 -13.68
C VAL A 420 2.28 -22.21 -13.49
N SER A 421 3.19 -22.02 -14.44
CA SER A 421 4.18 -20.94 -14.40
C SER A 421 3.54 -19.56 -14.64
N LEU A 422 2.56 -19.46 -15.54
CA LEU A 422 1.75 -18.24 -15.69
C LEU A 422 0.96 -17.92 -14.42
N GLN A 423 0.33 -18.94 -13.83
CA GLN A 423 -0.41 -18.82 -12.58
C GLN A 423 0.50 -18.45 -11.40
N LEU A 424 1.75 -18.98 -11.38
CA LEU A 424 2.78 -18.57 -10.43
C LEU A 424 3.11 -17.08 -10.61
N GLY A 425 3.33 -16.63 -11.84
CA GLY A 425 3.54 -15.22 -12.16
C GLY A 425 2.39 -14.33 -11.67
N CYS A 426 1.13 -14.77 -11.83
CA CYS A 426 -0.02 -14.03 -11.28
C CYS A 426 0.03 -13.92 -9.75
N ASN A 427 0.48 -14.99 -9.05
CA ASN A 427 0.52 -15.01 -7.59
C ASN A 427 1.68 -14.17 -6.99
N LEU A 428 2.66 -13.74 -7.80
CA LEU A 428 3.63 -12.72 -7.38
C LEU A 428 2.96 -11.40 -7.01
N PHE A 429 1.77 -11.13 -7.55
CA PHE A 429 0.97 -9.93 -7.25
C PHE A 429 0.08 -10.08 -6.01
N SER A 430 0.27 -11.11 -5.18
CA SER A 430 -0.47 -11.33 -3.93
C SER A 430 -0.10 -10.30 -2.84
N THR A 431 1.09 -9.72 -2.91
CA THR A 431 1.58 -8.67 -2.02
C THR A 431 2.13 -7.49 -2.84
N PRO A 432 2.29 -6.30 -2.27
CA PRO A 432 2.83 -5.15 -2.99
C PRO A 432 4.34 -5.22 -3.29
N LEU A 433 5.10 -6.11 -2.64
CA LEU A 433 6.56 -6.17 -2.77
C LEU A 433 7.04 -6.60 -4.16
N PHE A 434 6.56 -7.74 -4.67
CA PHE A 434 6.95 -8.21 -5.99
C PHE A 434 6.58 -7.27 -7.15
N PRO A 435 5.37 -6.66 -7.21
CA PRO A 435 5.04 -5.71 -8.28
C PRO A 435 6.06 -4.58 -8.41
N ASP A 436 6.52 -4.02 -7.30
CA ASP A 436 7.53 -2.96 -7.30
C ASP A 436 8.87 -3.47 -7.84
N GLU A 437 9.30 -4.67 -7.44
CA GLU A 437 10.52 -5.29 -7.94
C GLU A 437 10.42 -5.66 -9.43
N ILE A 438 9.29 -6.17 -9.89
CA ILE A 438 9.07 -6.47 -11.32
C ILE A 438 9.20 -5.19 -12.16
N LEU A 439 8.61 -4.08 -11.71
CA LEU A 439 8.69 -2.81 -12.42
C LEU A 439 10.11 -2.22 -12.45
N ARG A 440 10.91 -2.40 -11.37
CA ARG A 440 12.27 -1.85 -11.26
C ARG A 440 13.34 -2.70 -11.91
N ASN A 441 13.24 -4.03 -11.78
CA ASN A 441 14.32 -4.96 -12.07
C ASN A 441 14.09 -5.69 -13.40
N ALA A 442 14.84 -5.29 -14.43
CA ALA A 442 14.77 -5.92 -15.76
C ALA A 442 15.02 -7.44 -15.71
N ASN A 443 15.93 -7.90 -14.83
CA ASN A 443 16.24 -9.33 -14.74
C ASN A 443 15.04 -10.18 -14.26
N LEU A 444 14.07 -9.61 -13.55
CA LEU A 444 12.82 -10.28 -13.18
C LEU A 444 11.73 -10.01 -14.20
N ARG A 445 11.65 -8.79 -14.72
CA ARG A 445 10.62 -8.32 -15.65
C ARG A 445 10.70 -8.98 -17.03
N THR A 446 11.88 -9.03 -17.62
CA THR A 446 12.08 -9.59 -18.97
C THR A 446 11.60 -11.04 -19.11
N PRO A 447 11.93 -11.99 -18.21
CA PRO A 447 11.37 -13.33 -18.26
C PRO A 447 9.84 -13.39 -18.13
N ILE A 448 9.23 -12.49 -17.36
CA ILE A 448 7.77 -12.40 -17.23
C ILE A 448 7.14 -11.93 -18.55
N ILE A 449 7.68 -10.90 -19.18
CA ILE A 449 7.20 -10.39 -20.46
C ILE A 449 7.32 -11.48 -21.54
N GLN A 450 8.47 -12.15 -21.62
CA GLN A 450 8.69 -13.24 -22.54
C GLN A 450 7.70 -14.40 -22.34
N LEU A 451 7.40 -14.75 -21.08
CA LEU A 451 6.40 -15.80 -20.77
C LEU A 451 5.00 -15.37 -21.23
N ILE A 452 4.61 -14.12 -21.02
CA ILE A 452 3.33 -13.58 -21.49
C ILE A 452 3.23 -13.65 -23.00
N SER A 453 4.19 -13.02 -23.71
CA SER A 453 4.18 -12.87 -25.17
C SER A 453 4.19 -14.24 -25.88
N SER A 454 5.06 -15.16 -25.42
CA SER A 454 5.11 -16.51 -26.01
C SER A 454 3.86 -17.36 -25.71
N SER A 455 3.15 -17.10 -24.61
CA SER A 455 1.95 -17.85 -24.23
C SER A 455 0.69 -17.40 -24.99
N PHE A 456 0.67 -16.21 -25.54
CA PHE A 456 -0.41 -15.76 -26.43
C PHE A 456 -0.42 -16.52 -27.77
N LEU A 457 0.71 -17.10 -28.16
CA LEU A 457 0.83 -17.91 -29.38
C LEU A 457 0.30 -19.34 -29.25
N ASP A 458 -0.20 -19.74 -28.06
CA ASP A 458 -0.77 -21.08 -27.84
C ASP A 458 -2.21 -21.17 -28.39
N ASP A 459 -2.36 -21.63 -29.63
CA ASP A 459 -3.65 -21.82 -30.28
C ASP A 459 -4.47 -23.00 -29.75
N SER A 460 -3.81 -23.92 -29.04
CA SER A 460 -4.39 -25.19 -28.62
C SER A 460 -5.09 -25.11 -27.27
N HIS A 461 -4.65 -24.21 -26.38
CA HIS A 461 -5.08 -24.21 -24.99
C HIS A 461 -5.61 -22.85 -24.53
N ASN A 462 -6.92 -22.66 -24.52
CA ASN A 462 -7.56 -21.41 -24.07
C ASN A 462 -7.10 -20.99 -22.66
N ASN A 463 -6.90 -21.97 -21.74
CA ASN A 463 -6.49 -21.68 -20.36
C ASN A 463 -5.10 -21.02 -20.28
N VAL A 464 -4.21 -21.33 -21.22
CA VAL A 464 -2.88 -20.68 -21.30
C VAL A 464 -3.05 -19.21 -21.66
N ARG A 465 -3.87 -18.92 -22.69
CA ARG A 465 -4.13 -17.52 -23.10
C ARG A 465 -4.87 -16.72 -22.02
N VAL A 466 -5.82 -17.35 -21.31
CA VAL A 466 -6.50 -16.73 -20.13
C VAL A 466 -5.51 -16.44 -19.01
N ALA A 467 -4.59 -17.38 -18.71
CA ALA A 467 -3.59 -17.14 -17.67
C ALA A 467 -2.56 -16.08 -18.09
N ALA A 468 -2.16 -16.05 -19.36
CA ALA A 468 -1.27 -15.03 -19.91
C ALA A 468 -1.92 -13.63 -19.84
N SER A 469 -3.19 -13.53 -20.23
CA SER A 469 -3.94 -12.27 -20.12
C SER A 469 -4.12 -11.81 -18.67
N SER A 470 -4.30 -12.75 -17.72
CA SER A 470 -4.35 -12.44 -16.28
C SER A 470 -3.03 -11.91 -15.75
N LEU A 471 -1.90 -12.47 -16.19
CA LEU A 471 -0.58 -12.01 -15.80
C LEU A 471 -0.28 -10.62 -16.38
N LEU A 472 -0.59 -10.41 -17.67
CA LEU A 472 -0.49 -9.09 -18.29
C LEU A 472 -1.38 -8.06 -17.61
N PHE A 473 -2.62 -8.44 -17.26
CA PHE A 473 -3.54 -7.58 -16.53
C PHE A 473 -2.94 -7.14 -15.19
N ASN A 474 -2.37 -8.07 -14.42
CA ASN A 474 -1.73 -7.74 -13.14
C ASN A 474 -0.56 -6.76 -13.31
N LEU A 475 0.28 -7.00 -14.32
CA LEU A 475 1.43 -6.14 -14.62
C LEU A 475 0.97 -4.74 -15.08
N ALA A 476 0.00 -4.67 -16.00
CA ALA A 476 -0.58 -3.44 -16.50
C ALA A 476 -1.28 -2.63 -15.39
N LEU A 477 -2.00 -3.33 -14.49
CA LEU A 477 -2.65 -2.71 -13.33
C LEU A 477 -1.63 -2.11 -12.34
N ALA A 478 -0.53 -2.81 -12.05
CA ALA A 478 0.55 -2.31 -11.22
C ALA A 478 1.20 -1.08 -11.85
N ASN A 479 1.52 -1.14 -13.15
CA ASN A 479 2.09 -0.03 -13.91
C ASN A 479 1.18 1.20 -13.93
N ARG A 480 -0.12 1.00 -14.18
CA ARG A 480 -1.12 2.07 -14.12
C ARG A 480 -1.16 2.75 -12.74
N ARG A 481 -1.16 1.97 -11.66
CA ARG A 481 -1.14 2.53 -10.29
C ARG A 481 0.09 3.40 -10.03
N CYS A 482 1.24 2.99 -10.52
CA CYS A 482 2.46 3.80 -10.43
C CYS A 482 2.34 5.11 -11.22
N ARG A 483 1.73 5.10 -12.42
CA ARG A 483 1.45 6.31 -13.19
C ARG A 483 0.50 7.26 -12.45
N GLU A 484 -0.58 6.73 -11.87
CA GLU A 484 -1.59 7.51 -11.13
C GLU A 484 -1.04 8.08 -9.80
N SER A 485 -0.06 7.43 -9.19
CA SER A 485 0.56 7.84 -7.91
C SER A 485 1.78 8.74 -8.09
N ASP A 486 2.14 9.11 -9.30
CA ASP A 486 3.35 9.87 -9.64
C ASP A 486 4.65 9.23 -9.10
N VAL A 487 4.63 7.91 -8.90
CA VAL A 487 5.78 7.12 -8.49
C VAL A 487 6.66 6.90 -9.72
N LYS A 488 7.95 7.17 -9.61
CA LYS A 488 8.91 7.12 -10.72
C LYS A 488 9.13 5.73 -11.36
N THR A 489 8.55 4.68 -10.81
CA THR A 489 8.83 3.31 -11.22
C THR A 489 7.68 2.78 -12.06
N THR A 490 7.69 3.12 -13.34
CA THR A 490 6.78 2.56 -14.36
C THR A 490 7.54 1.58 -15.24
N LEU A 491 6.80 0.79 -16.03
CA LEU A 491 7.41 0.01 -17.11
C LEU A 491 8.17 0.93 -18.08
N PRO A 492 9.34 0.52 -18.60
CA PRO A 492 9.95 1.15 -19.75
C PRO A 492 8.99 1.16 -20.95
N GLU A 493 9.03 2.21 -21.75
CA GLU A 493 8.13 2.35 -22.90
C GLU A 493 8.32 1.21 -23.92
N GLU A 494 9.54 0.73 -24.10
CA GLU A 494 9.85 -0.44 -24.95
C GLU A 494 9.13 -1.71 -24.51
N ASP A 495 9.03 -1.96 -23.18
CA ASP A 495 8.32 -3.11 -22.63
C ASP A 495 6.79 -2.97 -22.79
N GLU A 496 6.28 -1.74 -22.67
CA GLU A 496 4.85 -1.46 -22.93
C GLU A 496 4.48 -1.69 -24.38
N VAL A 497 5.36 -1.28 -25.30
CA VAL A 497 5.22 -1.47 -26.76
C VAL A 497 5.23 -2.96 -27.11
N GLU A 498 6.17 -3.75 -26.57
CA GLU A 498 6.23 -5.20 -26.78
C GLU A 498 4.95 -5.90 -26.29
N LEU A 499 4.52 -5.60 -25.08
CA LEU A 499 3.31 -6.19 -24.48
C LEU A 499 2.04 -5.80 -25.27
N ALA A 500 1.95 -4.55 -25.70
CA ALA A 500 0.82 -4.06 -26.50
C ALA A 500 0.77 -4.74 -27.87
N ALA A 501 1.90 -4.85 -28.56
CA ALA A 501 2.00 -5.57 -29.83
C ALA A 501 1.53 -7.03 -29.68
N SER A 502 2.05 -7.72 -28.68
CA SER A 502 1.74 -9.13 -28.42
C SER A 502 0.25 -9.36 -28.12
N VAL A 503 -0.35 -8.48 -27.29
CA VAL A 503 -1.76 -8.66 -26.92
C VAL A 503 -2.71 -8.23 -28.07
N VAL A 504 -2.36 -7.22 -28.86
CA VAL A 504 -3.17 -6.83 -30.05
C VAL A 504 -3.18 -7.95 -31.09
N GLU A 505 -2.02 -8.56 -31.34
CA GLU A 505 -1.91 -9.74 -32.21
C GLU A 505 -2.75 -10.92 -31.67
N ALA A 506 -2.67 -11.20 -30.37
CA ALA A 506 -3.47 -12.25 -29.73
C ALA A 506 -4.98 -11.96 -29.85
N ILE A 507 -5.40 -10.71 -29.66
CA ILE A 507 -6.80 -10.29 -29.87
C ILE A 507 -7.21 -10.51 -31.33
N ALA A 508 -6.33 -10.19 -32.29
CA ALA A 508 -6.63 -10.40 -33.71
C ALA A 508 -6.94 -11.85 -34.05
N GLN A 509 -6.30 -12.80 -33.35
CA GLN A 509 -6.46 -14.25 -33.57
C GLN A 509 -7.54 -14.91 -32.70
N GLU A 510 -8.02 -14.25 -31.63
CA GLU A 510 -8.97 -14.83 -30.68
C GLU A 510 -10.42 -14.76 -31.17
N ASP A 511 -10.95 -15.89 -31.64
CA ASP A 511 -12.34 -16.03 -32.10
C ASP A 511 -13.12 -17.13 -31.33
N LYS A 512 -12.47 -17.77 -30.34
CA LYS A 512 -13.00 -18.99 -29.69
C LYS A 512 -13.42 -18.74 -28.24
N SER A 513 -12.62 -17.97 -27.47
CA SER A 513 -12.81 -17.82 -26.02
C SER A 513 -13.14 -16.37 -25.66
N ILE A 514 -14.38 -16.16 -25.23
CA ILE A 514 -14.81 -14.85 -24.71
C ILE A 514 -14.00 -14.46 -23.45
N GLU A 515 -13.67 -15.45 -22.61
CA GLU A 515 -12.91 -15.24 -21.38
C GLU A 515 -11.47 -14.77 -21.69
N ALA A 516 -10.82 -15.37 -22.69
CA ALA A 516 -9.51 -14.94 -23.14
C ALA A 516 -9.56 -13.53 -23.73
N LEU A 517 -10.55 -13.25 -24.59
CA LEU A 517 -10.74 -11.91 -25.17
C LEU A 517 -10.96 -10.85 -24.09
N GLN A 518 -11.84 -11.09 -23.11
CA GLN A 518 -12.10 -10.17 -22.02
C GLN A 518 -10.83 -9.89 -21.19
N GLY A 519 -10.04 -10.95 -20.90
CA GLY A 519 -8.77 -10.80 -20.21
C GLY A 519 -7.77 -9.96 -21.00
N MET A 520 -7.63 -10.21 -22.31
CA MET A 520 -6.73 -9.45 -23.19
C MET A 520 -7.16 -7.97 -23.31
N LEU A 521 -8.47 -7.71 -23.50
CA LEU A 521 -8.99 -6.35 -23.57
C LEU A 521 -8.82 -5.58 -22.25
N SER A 522 -9.07 -6.25 -21.12
CA SER A 522 -8.85 -5.66 -19.79
C SER A 522 -7.37 -5.31 -19.58
N ALA A 523 -6.47 -6.22 -19.93
CA ALA A 523 -5.04 -6.03 -19.82
C ALA A 523 -4.55 -4.86 -20.69
N LEU A 524 -4.93 -4.84 -21.97
CA LEU A 524 -4.61 -3.75 -22.91
C LEU A 524 -5.19 -2.42 -22.41
N GLY A 525 -6.44 -2.41 -21.93
CA GLY A 525 -7.06 -1.22 -21.40
C GLY A 525 -6.31 -0.62 -20.21
N HIS A 526 -5.84 -1.45 -19.26
CA HIS A 526 -5.02 -0.96 -18.15
C HIS A 526 -3.62 -0.53 -18.60
N LEU A 527 -3.04 -1.17 -19.61
CA LEU A 527 -1.75 -0.78 -20.18
C LEU A 527 -1.80 0.62 -20.84
N VAL A 528 -2.89 0.90 -21.54
CA VAL A 528 -3.11 2.16 -22.28
C VAL A 528 -3.66 3.28 -21.40
N TYR A 529 -4.47 2.97 -20.38
CA TYR A 529 -5.10 4.02 -19.55
C TYR A 529 -4.03 4.84 -18.81
N GLY A 530 -4.05 6.15 -19.04
CA GLY A 530 -3.08 7.06 -18.43
C GLY A 530 -1.69 7.05 -19.10
N SER A 531 -1.51 6.39 -20.25
CA SER A 531 -0.27 6.47 -21.01
C SER A 531 -0.14 7.80 -21.78
N ALA A 532 1.08 8.18 -22.16
CA ALA A 532 1.34 9.37 -22.96
C ALA A 532 0.60 9.29 -24.32
N LEU A 533 -0.05 10.40 -24.73
CA LEU A 533 -0.84 10.43 -25.97
C LEU A 533 0.03 10.54 -27.23
N ASP A 534 1.27 10.98 -27.06
CA ASP A 534 2.30 11.19 -28.07
C ASP A 534 3.51 10.25 -27.90
N GLY A 535 3.40 9.23 -27.03
CA GLY A 535 4.42 8.23 -26.79
C GLY A 535 4.42 7.10 -27.81
N GLU A 536 5.46 6.27 -27.77
CA GLU A 536 5.67 5.12 -28.67
C GLU A 536 4.52 4.10 -28.60
N LEU A 537 3.95 3.87 -27.39
CA LEU A 537 2.81 3.00 -27.20
C LEU A 537 1.59 3.48 -28.02
N ALA A 538 1.29 4.79 -27.97
CA ALA A 538 0.17 5.36 -28.70
C ALA A 538 0.41 5.30 -30.21
N ASP A 539 1.65 5.54 -30.68
CA ASP A 539 2.02 5.47 -32.09
C ASP A 539 1.97 4.02 -32.61
N LEU A 540 2.42 3.05 -31.82
CA LEU A 540 2.27 1.61 -32.15
C LEU A 540 0.80 1.24 -32.36
N LEU A 541 -0.08 1.56 -31.42
CA LEU A 541 -1.50 1.19 -31.49
C LEU A 541 -2.22 1.82 -32.68
N ARG A 542 -1.80 3.02 -33.11
CA ARG A 542 -2.27 3.65 -34.35
C ARG A 542 -1.73 2.92 -35.59
N ALA A 543 -0.45 2.59 -35.59
CA ALA A 543 0.21 1.91 -36.72
C ALA A 543 -0.35 0.50 -36.97
N LEU A 544 -0.72 -0.22 -35.90
CA LEU A 544 -1.34 -1.54 -35.98
C LEU A 544 -2.85 -1.50 -36.28
N ASP A 545 -3.46 -0.33 -36.43
CA ASP A 545 -4.91 -0.18 -36.46
C ASP A 545 -5.62 -0.98 -35.36
N ALA A 546 -5.11 -0.86 -34.13
CA ALA A 546 -5.63 -1.59 -32.98
C ALA A 546 -7.15 -1.33 -32.77
N GLN A 547 -7.61 -0.12 -33.07
CA GLN A 547 -9.05 0.21 -33.02
C GLN A 547 -9.87 -0.66 -33.98
N GLY A 548 -9.46 -0.77 -35.25
CA GLY A 548 -10.11 -1.58 -36.25
C GLY A 548 -10.07 -3.07 -35.91
N THR A 549 -8.89 -3.56 -35.52
CA THR A 549 -8.66 -4.95 -35.09
C THR A 549 -9.60 -5.37 -33.94
N ILE A 550 -9.67 -4.59 -32.89
CA ILE A 550 -10.54 -4.88 -31.73
C ILE A 550 -12.02 -4.74 -32.11
N SER A 551 -12.39 -3.72 -32.89
CA SER A 551 -13.76 -3.50 -33.33
C SER A 551 -14.29 -4.66 -34.18
N ALA A 552 -13.44 -5.31 -34.99
CA ALA A 552 -13.80 -6.46 -35.79
C ALA A 552 -14.28 -7.67 -34.94
N LYS A 553 -13.84 -7.76 -33.68
CA LYS A 553 -14.25 -8.83 -32.76
C LYS A 553 -15.72 -8.79 -32.36
N ARG A 554 -16.45 -7.72 -32.63
CA ARG A 554 -17.91 -7.67 -32.47
C ARG A 554 -18.64 -8.71 -33.32
N LYS A 555 -18.02 -9.18 -34.42
CA LYS A 555 -18.61 -10.24 -35.26
C LYS A 555 -18.57 -11.59 -34.54
N ALA A 556 -17.47 -11.94 -33.90
CA ALA A 556 -17.30 -13.20 -33.16
C ALA A 556 -17.98 -13.14 -31.77
N PHE A 557 -17.98 -11.97 -31.13
CA PHE A 557 -18.49 -11.77 -29.76
C PHE A 557 -19.50 -10.63 -29.69
N PRO A 558 -20.71 -10.81 -30.26
CA PRO A 558 -21.74 -9.78 -30.25
C PRO A 558 -22.23 -9.52 -28.82
N GLY A 559 -22.26 -8.26 -28.42
CA GLY A 559 -22.69 -7.82 -27.08
C GLY A 559 -21.57 -7.68 -26.03
N GLU A 560 -20.32 -8.01 -26.36
CA GLU A 560 -19.20 -7.74 -25.45
C GLU A 560 -18.91 -6.23 -25.35
N LYS A 561 -19.16 -5.67 -24.16
CA LYS A 561 -19.08 -4.22 -23.92
C LYS A 561 -17.64 -3.69 -23.89
N LEU A 562 -16.70 -4.51 -23.41
CA LEU A 562 -15.28 -4.14 -23.35
C LEU A 562 -14.70 -3.79 -24.72
N ILE A 563 -15.21 -4.41 -25.81
CA ILE A 563 -14.79 -4.05 -27.16
C ILE A 563 -15.07 -2.56 -27.43
N GLY A 564 -16.24 -2.07 -27.04
CA GLY A 564 -16.59 -0.64 -27.21
C GLY A 564 -15.77 0.28 -26.32
N GLU A 565 -15.57 -0.10 -25.06
CA GLU A 565 -14.76 0.71 -24.14
C GLU A 565 -13.29 0.82 -24.59
N VAL A 566 -12.69 -0.29 -25.01
CA VAL A 566 -11.27 -0.30 -25.41
C VAL A 566 -11.09 0.27 -26.81
N ALA A 567 -11.84 -0.20 -27.81
CA ALA A 567 -11.65 0.23 -29.19
C ALA A 567 -12.16 1.65 -29.46
N ASP A 568 -13.41 1.96 -29.08
CA ASP A 568 -14.01 3.23 -29.50
C ASP A 568 -13.66 4.38 -28.54
N GLU A 569 -13.74 4.11 -27.21
CA GLU A 569 -13.51 5.15 -26.22
C GLU A 569 -12.01 5.32 -25.96
N LEU A 570 -11.31 4.27 -25.49
CA LEU A 570 -9.93 4.41 -25.01
C LEU A 570 -8.93 4.63 -26.16
N ILE A 571 -8.94 3.77 -27.17
CA ILE A 571 -8.01 3.87 -28.30
C ILE A 571 -8.52 4.91 -29.31
N GLY A 572 -9.80 4.78 -29.73
CA GLY A 572 -10.36 5.63 -30.78
C GLY A 572 -10.48 7.10 -30.43
N LYS A 573 -11.01 7.42 -29.23
CA LYS A 573 -11.14 8.82 -28.77
C LYS A 573 -9.94 9.23 -27.92
N GLY A 574 -9.46 8.33 -27.03
CA GLY A 574 -8.46 8.64 -26.03
C GLY A 574 -7.06 8.89 -26.59
N LEU A 575 -6.70 8.21 -27.70
CA LEU A 575 -5.40 8.38 -28.34
C LEU A 575 -5.47 9.30 -29.57
N ARG A 576 -6.57 10.01 -29.82
CA ARG A 576 -6.60 11.03 -30.88
C ARG A 576 -5.62 12.15 -30.54
N ARG A 577 -4.79 12.50 -31.52
CA ARG A 577 -3.98 13.72 -31.42
C ARG A 577 -4.92 14.93 -31.37
N PRO A 578 -4.70 15.90 -30.48
CA PRO A 578 -5.51 17.10 -30.38
C PRO A 578 -5.54 17.92 -31.65
#